data_7a9c7c606f9726e44a125f4d456d4f98
#
_entry.id   7a9c7c606f9726e44a125f4d456d4f98
#
_cell.length_a   1.000
_cell.length_b   1.000
_cell.length_c   1.000
_cell.angle_alpha   90.00
_cell.angle_beta   90.00
_cell.angle_gamma   90.00
#
_symmetry.space_group_name_H-M   'P 1'
#
loop_
_entity.id
_entity.type
_entity.pdbx_description
1 polymer ?
#
loop_
_entity_poly.entity_id
_entity_poly.type
_entity_poly.pdbx_seq_one_letter_code
_entity_poly.pdbx_strand_id
1 'polypeptide(L)'
;MKTLVLNTLGKEALDQVNALIKDKEVEVVDTSDMKIAHCMGCNQCWLKTPGICAIKDDYEKIIKKLVETENLWIVSDTRFGFLDYKGKRVMDRIMPMLNMTIGFRDGWMRHKLRYHALNIGLLYKGAADQAMMEDWCKRTAANIGGQSLGAIALDPQSAISSEARKSPVMPGPIKHLVIINGSPRMAKFSNTDKIIHSFVKGLEETGITWELHNLSNRKEWDAAREAFLTHEHILIAFPLYVECIPSMMLEFLGTLPSERKQPAQLSFLLHGGMDEGNEFRFCERILQGLPEQLGCSYGGTLIKGGSFGIRTREDAVKAKIVAPYEKMGRMFAQSGNFFIPEAKKFTGPEQYPWLVRKMVSLLFMKKVNKGFEDFAKSWGCTRPLEDKTYC
;
A
#
# COMPACT_ATOMS: atom_id res chain seq x y z
N MET A 1 19.14 -20.90 11.24
CA MET A 1 18.24 -19.93 10.58
C MET A 1 18.79 -18.56 10.89
N LYS A 2 19.11 -17.80 9.84
CA LYS A 2 19.63 -16.44 9.97
C LYS A 2 18.46 -15.46 10.12
N THR A 3 18.50 -14.65 11.16
CA THR A 3 17.48 -13.67 11.51
C THR A 3 17.99 -12.25 11.33
N LEU A 4 17.28 -11.45 10.56
CA LEU A 4 17.52 -10.02 10.40
C LEU A 4 16.44 -9.23 11.14
N VAL A 5 16.87 -8.26 11.92
CA VAL A 5 15.98 -7.31 12.61
C VAL A 5 16.22 -5.92 12.01
N LEU A 6 15.18 -5.33 11.43
CA LEU A 6 15.20 -3.93 10.97
C LEU A 6 14.58 -3.06 12.05
N ASN A 7 15.42 -2.44 12.86
CA ASN A 7 15.01 -1.58 13.96
C ASN A 7 14.87 -0.12 13.49
N THR A 8 13.66 0.44 13.56
CA THR A 8 13.37 1.84 13.18
C THR A 8 13.24 2.77 14.40
N LEU A 9 13.32 2.22 15.61
CA LEU A 9 13.17 2.96 16.87
C LEU A 9 14.51 3.48 17.44
N GLY A 10 15.64 3.05 16.84
CA GLY A 10 16.95 3.40 17.34
C GLY A 10 17.38 2.59 18.58
N LYS A 11 18.37 3.10 19.29
CA LYS A 11 19.03 2.36 20.39
C LYS A 11 18.10 2.04 21.56
N GLU A 12 17.05 2.81 21.77
CA GLU A 12 16.14 2.64 22.91
C GLU A 12 15.41 1.28 22.92
N ALA A 13 15.20 0.68 21.75
CA ALA A 13 14.51 -0.60 21.63
C ALA A 13 15.45 -1.82 21.68
N LEU A 14 16.78 -1.65 21.63
CA LEU A 14 17.73 -2.75 21.45
C LEU A 14 17.65 -3.80 22.57
N ASP A 15 17.54 -3.38 23.83
CA ASP A 15 17.47 -4.30 24.96
C ASP A 15 16.22 -5.16 24.91
N GLN A 16 15.07 -4.55 24.55
CA GLN A 16 13.79 -5.27 24.40
C GLN A 16 13.84 -6.22 23.21
N VAL A 17 14.41 -5.78 22.07
CA VAL A 17 14.61 -6.63 20.88
C VAL A 17 15.45 -7.85 21.23
N ASN A 18 16.61 -7.67 21.89
CA ASN A 18 17.50 -8.74 22.30
C ASN A 18 16.86 -9.67 23.35
N ALA A 19 15.93 -9.15 24.15
CA ALA A 19 15.18 -9.93 25.13
C ALA A 19 14.12 -10.83 24.49
N LEU A 20 13.51 -10.40 23.39
CA LEU A 20 12.39 -11.09 22.74
C LEU A 20 12.83 -12.03 21.62
N ILE A 21 13.84 -11.67 20.84
CA ILE A 21 14.31 -12.46 19.71
C ILE A 21 15.51 -13.31 20.19
N LYS A 22 15.29 -14.64 20.32
CA LYS A 22 16.25 -15.60 20.85
C LYS A 22 16.81 -16.56 19.80
N ASP A 23 16.77 -16.20 18.54
CA ASP A 23 17.33 -17.01 17.46
C ASP A 23 18.87 -17.14 17.63
N LYS A 24 19.44 -18.23 17.08
CA LYS A 24 20.88 -18.51 17.24
C LYS A 24 21.78 -17.50 16.51
N GLU A 25 21.30 -16.96 15.41
CA GLU A 25 22.05 -16.04 14.55
C GLU A 25 21.17 -14.84 14.25
N VAL A 26 21.34 -13.75 15.01
CA VAL A 26 20.56 -12.52 14.89
C VAL A 26 21.46 -11.37 14.48
N GLU A 27 21.10 -10.69 13.39
CA GLU A 27 21.71 -9.43 13.00
C GLU A 27 20.69 -8.30 13.15
N VAL A 28 21.01 -7.30 13.96
CA VAL A 28 20.19 -6.11 14.15
C VAL A 28 20.76 -4.96 13.33
N VAL A 29 19.94 -4.41 12.43
CA VAL A 29 20.26 -3.21 11.66
C VAL A 29 19.42 -2.06 12.17
N ASP A 30 20.07 -1.08 12.81
CA ASP A 30 19.43 0.17 13.18
C ASP A 30 19.26 1.04 11.93
N THR A 31 18.02 1.32 11.57
CA THR A 31 17.68 2.11 10.38
C THR A 31 17.31 3.56 10.72
N SER A 32 17.36 3.96 11.99
CA SER A 32 16.95 5.29 12.46
C SER A 32 17.77 6.41 11.80
N ASP A 33 19.08 6.21 11.65
CA ASP A 33 20.01 7.17 11.06
C ASP A 33 20.32 6.89 9.57
N MET A 34 19.74 5.83 8.99
CA MET A 34 19.95 5.48 7.60
C MET A 34 19.15 6.37 6.65
N LYS A 35 19.77 6.77 5.55
CA LYS A 35 19.09 7.50 4.47
C LYS A 35 18.33 6.50 3.59
N ILE A 36 17.06 6.31 3.90
CA ILE A 36 16.16 5.41 3.17
C ILE A 36 15.01 6.24 2.60
N ALA A 37 14.91 6.31 1.28
CA ALA A 37 13.81 6.96 0.59
C ALA A 37 12.58 6.04 0.49
N HIS A 38 11.39 6.62 0.33
CA HIS A 38 10.16 5.86 0.06
C HIS A 38 10.23 5.11 -1.27
N CYS A 39 9.58 3.96 -1.34
CA CYS A 39 9.40 3.25 -2.60
C CYS A 39 8.55 4.08 -3.55
N MET A 40 9.10 4.49 -4.69
CA MET A 40 8.37 5.23 -5.72
C MET A 40 7.45 4.34 -6.57
N GLY A 41 7.43 3.04 -6.38
CA GLY A 41 6.69 2.10 -7.22
C GLY A 41 7.10 2.14 -8.69
N CYS A 42 8.32 2.53 -9.01
CA CYS A 42 8.79 2.66 -10.39
C CYS A 42 8.87 1.33 -11.13
N ASN A 43 8.85 0.20 -10.41
CA ASN A 43 8.96 -1.17 -10.90
C ASN A 43 10.27 -1.46 -11.68
N GLN A 44 11.30 -0.62 -11.56
CA GLN A 44 12.58 -0.89 -12.24
C GLN A 44 13.24 -2.16 -11.72
N CYS A 45 13.18 -2.41 -10.40
CA CYS A 45 13.69 -3.64 -9.79
C CYS A 45 12.98 -4.93 -10.25
N TRP A 46 11.89 -4.80 -10.97
CA TRP A 46 11.15 -5.93 -11.57
C TRP A 46 11.29 -5.99 -13.08
N LEU A 47 11.35 -4.84 -13.78
CA LEU A 47 11.13 -4.75 -15.23
C LEU A 47 12.31 -4.16 -16.00
N LYS A 48 13.25 -3.46 -15.37
CA LYS A 48 14.39 -2.85 -16.07
C LYS A 48 15.73 -3.37 -15.55
N THR A 49 15.87 -3.43 -14.25
CA THR A 49 17.07 -3.91 -13.56
C THR A 49 16.68 -4.97 -12.52
N PRO A 50 16.30 -6.20 -12.99
CA PRO A 50 15.78 -7.26 -12.12
C PRO A 50 16.60 -7.45 -10.85
N GLY A 51 15.96 -7.38 -9.69
CA GLY A 51 16.58 -7.48 -8.37
C GLY A 51 17.26 -6.20 -7.84
N ILE A 52 17.50 -5.18 -8.68
CA ILE A 52 18.23 -3.97 -8.28
C ILE A 52 17.25 -2.79 -8.14
N CYS A 53 17.21 -2.15 -6.97
CA CYS A 53 16.43 -0.93 -6.79
C CYS A 53 17.07 0.24 -7.54
N ALA A 54 16.22 1.06 -8.19
CA ALA A 54 16.68 2.26 -8.90
C ALA A 54 17.13 3.38 -7.94
N ILE A 55 16.59 3.39 -6.72
CA ILE A 55 16.97 4.37 -5.70
C ILE A 55 18.29 3.93 -5.07
N LYS A 56 19.30 4.77 -5.18
CA LYS A 56 20.64 4.53 -4.62
C LYS A 56 20.74 5.21 -3.27
N ASP A 57 20.49 4.43 -2.23
CA ASP A 57 20.52 4.85 -0.84
C ASP A 57 20.97 3.69 0.06
N ASP A 58 20.92 3.87 1.38
CA ASP A 58 21.38 2.86 2.33
C ASP A 58 20.57 1.54 2.30
N TYR A 59 19.38 1.54 1.70
CA TYR A 59 18.54 0.33 1.61
C TYR A 59 19.17 -0.78 0.75
N GLU A 60 20.11 -0.47 -0.13
CA GLU A 60 20.83 -1.48 -0.89
C GLU A 60 21.61 -2.44 0.03
N LYS A 61 22.15 -1.94 1.15
CA LYS A 61 22.82 -2.75 2.18
C LYS A 61 21.84 -3.73 2.83
N ILE A 62 20.59 -3.29 3.06
CA ILE A 62 19.52 -4.11 3.64
C ILE A 62 19.10 -5.22 2.66
N ILE A 63 18.93 -4.91 1.36
CA ILE A 63 18.54 -5.92 0.36
C ILE A 63 19.57 -7.06 0.33
N LYS A 64 20.86 -6.77 0.38
CA LYS A 64 21.93 -7.79 0.40
C LYS A 64 21.79 -8.72 1.61
N LYS A 65 21.47 -8.18 2.78
CA LYS A 65 21.23 -8.97 4.00
C LYS A 65 19.95 -9.81 3.89
N LEU A 66 18.88 -9.26 3.33
CA LEU A 66 17.61 -9.98 3.12
C LEU A 66 17.77 -11.23 2.26
N VAL A 67 18.68 -11.20 1.27
CA VAL A 67 18.96 -12.37 0.41
C VAL A 67 19.55 -13.55 1.19
N GLU A 68 20.18 -13.31 2.35
CA GLU A 68 20.78 -14.34 3.20
C GLU A 68 19.91 -14.68 4.42
N THR A 69 18.74 -14.05 4.56
CA THR A 69 17.89 -14.06 5.76
C THR A 69 16.71 -15.00 5.58
N GLU A 70 16.41 -15.81 6.58
CA GLU A 70 15.20 -16.66 6.64
C GLU A 70 14.09 -15.99 7.44
N ASN A 71 14.42 -15.30 8.54
CA ASN A 71 13.50 -14.62 9.44
C ASN A 71 13.75 -13.11 9.40
N LEU A 72 12.71 -12.34 9.08
CA LEU A 72 12.75 -10.88 9.09
C LEU A 72 11.82 -10.34 10.18
N TRP A 73 12.40 -9.64 11.15
CA TRP A 73 11.66 -8.88 12.15
C TRP A 73 11.72 -7.39 11.84
N ILE A 74 10.56 -6.73 11.91
CA ILE A 74 10.46 -5.27 11.83
C ILE A 74 10.20 -4.74 13.24
N VAL A 75 10.95 -3.71 13.64
CA VAL A 75 10.73 -3.00 14.90
C VAL A 75 10.29 -1.59 14.56
N SER A 76 9.07 -1.22 14.93
CA SER A 76 8.46 0.04 14.50
C SER A 76 7.59 0.66 15.58
N ASP A 77 7.51 1.98 15.57
CA ASP A 77 6.42 2.69 16.23
C ASP A 77 5.10 2.47 15.49
N THR A 78 3.99 2.82 16.11
CA THR A 78 2.65 2.76 15.51
C THR A 78 2.06 4.15 15.32
N ARG A 79 1.31 4.30 14.22
CA ARG A 79 0.49 5.47 13.95
C ARG A 79 -0.79 5.03 13.26
N PHE A 80 -1.93 5.59 13.65
CA PHE A 80 -3.24 5.21 13.09
C PHE A 80 -3.60 3.73 13.26
N GLY A 81 -3.13 3.09 14.35
CA GLY A 81 -3.36 1.67 14.60
C GLY A 81 -2.54 0.71 13.74
N PHE A 82 -1.54 1.21 13.04
CA PHE A 82 -0.66 0.45 12.15
C PHE A 82 0.80 0.93 12.29
N LEU A 83 1.73 0.33 11.53
CA LEU A 83 3.12 0.78 11.46
C LEU A 83 3.21 2.27 11.14
N ASP A 84 4.13 2.98 11.77
CA ASP A 84 4.47 4.33 11.35
C ASP A 84 5.13 4.33 9.95
N TYR A 85 5.35 5.52 9.39
CA TYR A 85 5.93 5.63 8.05
C TYR A 85 7.37 5.09 7.97
N LYS A 86 8.12 5.02 9.07
CA LYS A 86 9.50 4.50 9.08
C LYS A 86 9.51 2.98 8.93
N GLY A 87 8.72 2.27 9.75
CA GLY A 87 8.52 0.84 9.65
C GLY A 87 7.93 0.43 8.30
N LYS A 88 6.92 1.16 7.84
CA LYS A 88 6.31 0.91 6.54
C LYS A 88 7.29 1.18 5.38
N ARG A 89 8.16 2.19 5.49
CA ARG A 89 9.16 2.55 4.48
C ARG A 89 10.17 1.44 4.21
N VAL A 90 10.67 0.79 5.25
CA VAL A 90 11.59 -0.34 5.06
C VAL A 90 10.88 -1.54 4.42
N MET A 91 9.60 -1.76 4.73
CA MET A 91 8.81 -2.82 4.12
C MET A 91 8.40 -2.52 2.68
N ASP A 92 8.05 -1.29 2.32
CA ASP A 92 7.71 -0.92 0.94
C ASP A 92 8.89 -1.16 -0.03
N ARG A 93 10.10 -1.20 0.47
CA ARG A 93 11.32 -1.38 -0.33
C ARG A 93 11.71 -2.85 -0.54
N ILE A 94 10.98 -3.83 0.04
CA ILE A 94 11.27 -5.28 -0.07
C ILE A 94 11.05 -5.83 -1.49
N MET A 95 10.47 -5.05 -2.39
CA MET A 95 10.06 -5.45 -3.72
C MET A 95 11.12 -6.23 -4.55
N PRO A 96 12.45 -5.97 -4.44
CA PRO A 96 13.46 -6.75 -5.14
C PRO A 96 13.49 -8.24 -4.78
N MET A 97 12.95 -8.64 -3.63
CA MET A 97 12.84 -10.05 -3.19
C MET A 97 11.85 -10.86 -4.05
N LEU A 98 10.94 -10.17 -4.74
CA LEU A 98 9.98 -10.73 -5.67
C LEU A 98 10.38 -10.41 -7.12
N ASN A 99 9.76 -11.08 -8.07
CA ASN A 99 9.87 -10.73 -9.49
C ASN A 99 8.50 -10.37 -10.07
N MET A 100 8.46 -9.86 -11.30
CA MET A 100 7.23 -9.40 -11.93
C MET A 100 6.29 -10.53 -12.33
N THR A 101 6.79 -11.73 -12.53
CA THR A 101 5.95 -12.85 -12.96
C THR A 101 4.99 -13.26 -11.85
N ILE A 102 3.80 -13.69 -12.24
CA ILE A 102 2.72 -14.05 -11.31
C ILE A 102 2.34 -15.51 -11.48
N GLY A 103 1.69 -16.03 -10.46
CA GLY A 103 1.12 -17.38 -10.41
C GLY A 103 0.15 -17.50 -9.24
N PHE A 104 -0.52 -18.64 -9.14
CA PHE A 104 -1.32 -18.95 -7.96
C PHE A 104 -0.46 -19.72 -6.94
N ARG A 105 -0.47 -19.24 -5.69
CA ARG A 105 0.12 -19.90 -4.52
C ARG A 105 -0.89 -19.83 -3.37
N ASP A 106 -1.16 -20.95 -2.71
CA ASP A 106 -2.11 -21.08 -1.62
C ASP A 106 -3.53 -20.57 -1.98
N GLY A 107 -3.89 -20.70 -3.25
CA GLY A 107 -5.18 -20.28 -3.78
C GLY A 107 -5.29 -18.81 -4.15
N TRP A 108 -4.24 -18.02 -4.04
CA TRP A 108 -4.20 -16.58 -4.33
C TRP A 108 -3.22 -16.25 -5.47
N MET A 109 -3.56 -15.24 -6.27
CA MET A 109 -2.64 -14.71 -7.28
C MET A 109 -1.53 -13.93 -6.59
N ARG A 110 -0.27 -14.30 -6.84
CA ARG A 110 0.90 -13.71 -6.18
C ARG A 110 2.07 -13.57 -7.13
N HIS A 111 2.95 -12.62 -6.84
CA HIS A 111 4.26 -12.54 -7.47
C HIS A 111 5.12 -13.74 -7.09
N LYS A 112 5.94 -14.21 -8.05
CA LYS A 112 6.92 -15.27 -7.77
C LYS A 112 8.09 -14.70 -6.97
N LEU A 113 8.66 -15.56 -6.13
CA LEU A 113 9.87 -15.23 -5.38
C LEU A 113 11.06 -15.12 -6.33
N ARG A 114 11.93 -14.16 -6.07
CA ARG A 114 13.23 -14.06 -6.75
C ARG A 114 14.28 -14.92 -6.04
N TYR A 115 14.29 -14.90 -4.74
CA TYR A 115 15.23 -15.63 -3.91
C TYR A 115 14.53 -16.78 -3.20
N HIS A 116 14.39 -16.72 -1.91
CA HIS A 116 13.72 -17.69 -1.05
C HIS A 116 12.55 -17.04 -0.31
N ALA A 117 11.80 -17.84 0.42
CA ALA A 117 10.74 -17.38 1.29
C ALA A 117 11.31 -16.64 2.52
N LEU A 118 10.61 -15.61 2.99
CA LEU A 118 10.94 -14.90 4.23
C LEU A 118 9.80 -15.05 5.23
N ASN A 119 10.14 -15.49 6.44
CA ASN A 119 9.24 -15.42 7.58
C ASN A 119 9.20 -13.99 8.11
N ILE A 120 8.03 -13.49 8.50
CA ILE A 120 7.83 -12.10 8.92
C ILE A 120 7.35 -12.03 10.35
N GLY A 121 8.06 -11.27 11.17
CA GLY A 121 7.66 -10.89 12.52
C GLY A 121 7.63 -9.37 12.70
N LEU A 122 6.89 -8.92 13.69
CA LEU A 122 6.75 -7.52 14.04
C LEU A 122 6.90 -7.32 15.55
N LEU A 123 7.79 -6.42 15.94
CA LEU A 123 7.82 -5.82 17.26
C LEU A 123 7.34 -4.39 17.13
N TYR A 124 6.35 -3.99 17.90
CA TYR A 124 5.78 -2.65 17.77
C TYR A 124 5.63 -1.93 19.12
N LYS A 125 5.83 -0.62 19.09
CA LYS A 125 5.62 0.29 20.22
C LYS A 125 4.44 1.21 19.91
N GLY A 126 3.60 1.47 20.91
CA GLY A 126 2.43 2.34 20.73
C GLY A 126 1.13 1.58 20.47
N ALA A 127 0.04 2.32 20.34
CA ALA A 127 -1.31 1.78 20.29
C ALA A 127 -1.61 1.09 18.95
N ALA A 128 -1.96 -0.19 19.00
CA ALA A 128 -2.43 -0.97 17.85
C ALA A 128 -3.29 -2.15 18.31
N ASP A 129 -4.14 -2.63 17.42
CA ASP A 129 -4.86 -3.89 17.60
C ASP A 129 -3.91 -5.06 17.31
N GLN A 130 -3.65 -5.90 18.32
CA GLN A 130 -2.77 -7.06 18.22
C GLN A 130 -3.18 -8.00 17.07
N ALA A 131 -4.48 -8.29 16.95
CA ALA A 131 -4.97 -9.21 15.92
C ALA A 131 -4.79 -8.64 14.51
N MET A 132 -4.92 -7.32 14.35
CA MET A 132 -4.62 -6.62 13.10
C MET A 132 -3.15 -6.71 12.73
N MET A 133 -2.24 -6.50 13.69
CA MET A 133 -0.80 -6.61 13.45
C MET A 133 -0.39 -8.03 13.07
N GLU A 134 -0.96 -9.04 13.75
CA GLU A 134 -0.75 -10.45 13.41
C GLU A 134 -1.29 -10.80 12.02
N ASP A 135 -2.47 -10.29 11.64
CA ASP A 135 -3.03 -10.50 10.30
C ASP A 135 -2.12 -9.89 9.22
N TRP A 136 -1.58 -8.69 9.45
CA TRP A 136 -0.61 -8.09 8.53
C TRP A 136 0.65 -8.95 8.37
N CYS A 137 1.22 -9.48 9.47
CA CYS A 137 2.36 -10.38 9.41
C CYS A 137 2.04 -11.65 8.60
N LYS A 138 0.89 -12.28 8.83
CA LYS A 138 0.42 -13.47 8.10
C LYS A 138 0.29 -13.19 6.61
N ARG A 139 -0.38 -12.10 6.23
CA ARG A 139 -0.59 -11.71 4.83
C ARG A 139 0.71 -11.37 4.13
N THR A 140 1.56 -10.57 4.77
CA THR A 140 2.86 -10.17 4.22
C THR A 140 3.79 -11.38 4.05
N ALA A 141 3.89 -12.25 5.04
CA ALA A 141 4.66 -13.48 4.95
C ALA A 141 4.15 -14.39 3.82
N ALA A 142 2.84 -14.60 3.71
CA ALA A 142 2.23 -15.38 2.63
C ALA A 142 2.57 -14.79 1.24
N ASN A 143 2.61 -13.46 1.08
CA ASN A 143 2.98 -12.81 -0.18
C ASN A 143 4.43 -13.06 -0.59
N ILE A 144 5.32 -13.25 0.37
CA ILE A 144 6.73 -13.58 0.13
C ILE A 144 7.08 -15.04 0.43
N GLY A 145 6.05 -15.92 0.50
CA GLY A 145 6.18 -17.37 0.56
C GLY A 145 6.59 -17.95 1.90
N GLY A 146 6.71 -17.14 2.94
CA GLY A 146 7.08 -17.54 4.29
C GLY A 146 5.88 -17.69 5.23
N GLN A 147 6.20 -17.75 6.52
CA GLN A 147 5.24 -17.87 7.62
C GLN A 147 5.32 -16.64 8.53
N SER A 148 4.23 -16.37 9.23
CA SER A 148 4.22 -15.35 10.28
C SER A 148 4.99 -15.84 11.51
N LEU A 149 5.86 -14.99 12.02
CA LEU A 149 6.52 -15.15 13.33
C LEU A 149 5.72 -14.46 14.46
N GLY A 150 4.58 -13.85 14.11
CA GLY A 150 3.71 -13.12 15.03
C GLY A 150 4.01 -11.63 15.08
N ALA A 151 3.18 -10.93 15.86
CA ALA A 151 3.35 -9.53 16.20
C ALA A 151 3.35 -9.38 17.72
N ILE A 152 4.33 -8.68 18.29
CA ILE A 152 4.53 -8.55 19.73
C ILE A 152 4.63 -7.07 20.08
N ALA A 153 3.80 -6.60 21.03
CA ALA A 153 3.89 -5.26 21.58
C ALA A 153 5.12 -5.16 22.50
N LEU A 154 5.94 -4.14 22.28
CA LEU A 154 7.07 -3.82 23.17
C LEU A 154 6.60 -3.21 24.49
N ASP A 155 5.47 -2.55 24.48
CA ASP A 155 4.80 -2.03 25.65
C ASP A 155 3.40 -2.65 25.77
N PRO A 156 3.15 -3.57 26.72
CA PRO A 156 1.85 -4.23 26.90
C PRO A 156 0.71 -3.28 27.26
N GLN A 157 0.99 -2.08 27.75
CA GLN A 157 -0.02 -1.08 28.09
C GLN A 157 -0.55 -0.32 26.87
N SER A 158 0.04 -0.53 25.71
CA SER A 158 -0.32 0.11 24.43
C SER A 158 -1.55 -0.48 23.74
N ALA A 159 -2.31 -1.37 24.36
CA ALA A 159 -3.59 -1.82 23.82
C ALA A 159 -4.51 -0.59 23.63
N ILE A 160 -5.10 -0.46 22.43
CA ILE A 160 -6.06 0.61 22.14
C ILE A 160 -7.16 0.54 23.19
N SER A 161 -7.22 1.53 24.08
CA SER A 161 -8.46 1.79 24.81
C SER A 161 -9.45 2.27 23.75
N SER A 162 -10.49 1.49 23.53
CA SER A 162 -11.64 1.89 22.72
C SER A 162 -12.47 2.90 23.52
N GLU A 163 -11.89 4.05 23.86
CA GLU A 163 -12.70 5.18 24.26
C GLU A 163 -13.54 5.55 23.03
N ALA A 164 -14.85 5.38 23.18
CA ALA A 164 -15.82 5.74 22.17
C ALA A 164 -15.67 7.24 21.88
N ARG A 165 -14.86 7.58 20.86
CA ARG A 165 -14.81 8.94 20.34
C ARG A 165 -16.17 9.26 19.77
N LYS A 166 -16.66 10.49 20.00
CA LYS A 166 -17.92 10.95 19.39
C LYS A 166 -17.76 10.83 17.88
N SER A 167 -18.67 10.08 17.24
CA SER A 167 -18.68 9.96 15.77
C SER A 167 -18.71 11.37 15.16
N PRO A 168 -17.77 11.69 14.27
CA PRO A 168 -17.74 12.99 13.63
C PRO A 168 -19.06 13.26 12.89
N VAL A 169 -19.51 14.51 12.90
CA VAL A 169 -20.71 14.92 12.19
C VAL A 169 -20.46 14.81 10.68
N MET A 170 -21.42 14.24 9.95
CA MET A 170 -21.36 14.18 8.50
C MET A 170 -21.59 15.58 7.92
N PRO A 171 -20.79 16.03 6.94
CA PRO A 171 -21.05 17.29 6.24
C PRO A 171 -22.27 17.18 5.33
N GLY A 172 -22.73 18.34 4.82
CA GLY A 172 -23.80 18.43 3.84
C GLY A 172 -23.45 17.85 2.45
N PRO A 173 -24.26 18.11 1.44
CA PRO A 173 -24.00 17.64 0.06
C PRO A 173 -22.68 18.17 -0.51
N ILE A 174 -22.02 17.35 -1.33
CA ILE A 174 -20.74 17.72 -1.97
C ILE A 174 -20.98 18.87 -2.96
N LYS A 175 -20.25 19.97 -2.79
CA LYS A 175 -20.15 21.08 -3.75
C LYS A 175 -18.77 21.19 -4.33
N HIS A 176 -17.76 20.88 -3.51
CA HIS A 176 -16.36 20.88 -3.87
C HIS A 176 -15.68 19.65 -3.28
N LEU A 177 -14.76 19.01 -4.01
CA LEU A 177 -14.04 17.84 -3.59
C LEU A 177 -12.52 18.11 -3.63
N VAL A 178 -11.86 18.04 -2.48
CA VAL A 178 -10.41 18.00 -2.41
C VAL A 178 -9.95 16.58 -2.69
N ILE A 179 -9.08 16.40 -3.68
CA ILE A 179 -8.51 15.11 -4.04
C ILE A 179 -7.02 15.12 -3.71
N ILE A 180 -6.59 14.16 -2.91
CA ILE A 180 -5.19 13.97 -2.56
C ILE A 180 -4.69 12.69 -3.23
N ASN A 181 -3.77 12.84 -4.19
CA ASN A 181 -3.12 11.72 -4.84
C ASN A 181 -1.97 11.22 -3.95
N GLY A 182 -2.23 10.16 -3.18
CA GLY A 182 -1.28 9.50 -2.28
C GLY A 182 -0.28 8.56 -2.97
N SER A 183 -0.25 8.53 -4.31
CA SER A 183 0.73 7.73 -5.05
C SER A 183 2.14 8.30 -4.86
N PRO A 184 3.14 7.46 -4.49
CA PRO A 184 4.53 7.91 -4.42
C PRO A 184 5.16 8.21 -5.80
N ARG A 185 4.46 7.87 -6.87
CA ARG A 185 4.94 8.06 -8.25
C ARG A 185 4.53 9.43 -8.77
N MET A 186 5.42 10.11 -9.47
CA MET A 186 5.10 11.39 -10.16
C MET A 186 3.83 11.23 -11.00
N ALA A 187 2.95 12.24 -10.99
CA ALA A 187 1.64 12.23 -11.62
C ALA A 187 1.66 11.69 -13.06
N LYS A 188 2.53 12.20 -13.92
CA LYS A 188 2.65 11.76 -15.33
C LYS A 188 2.87 10.25 -15.52
N PHE A 189 3.44 9.55 -14.53
CA PHE A 189 3.69 8.11 -14.54
C PHE A 189 2.76 7.32 -13.61
N SER A 190 1.89 8.00 -12.87
CA SER A 190 1.02 7.40 -11.86
C SER A 190 -0.22 6.78 -12.50
N ASN A 191 -0.52 5.53 -12.12
CA ASN A 191 -1.80 4.92 -12.44
C ASN A 191 -2.93 5.60 -11.66
N THR A 192 -2.67 5.99 -10.42
CA THR A 192 -3.62 6.71 -9.56
C THR A 192 -4.07 8.01 -10.20
N ASP A 193 -3.15 8.77 -10.78
CA ASP A 193 -3.44 10.01 -11.49
C ASP A 193 -4.44 9.79 -12.65
N LYS A 194 -4.22 8.77 -13.46
CA LYS A 194 -5.11 8.41 -14.57
C LYS A 194 -6.50 7.96 -14.10
N ILE A 195 -6.53 7.23 -12.97
CA ILE A 195 -7.78 6.83 -12.32
C ILE A 195 -8.53 8.06 -11.82
N ILE A 196 -7.85 8.98 -11.12
CA ILE A 196 -8.45 10.24 -10.65
C ILE A 196 -9.03 11.03 -11.81
N HIS A 197 -8.28 11.22 -12.90
CA HIS A 197 -8.77 11.96 -14.07
C HIS A 197 -9.97 11.30 -14.75
N SER A 198 -10.12 9.99 -14.70
CA SER A 198 -11.33 9.32 -15.16
C SER A 198 -12.49 9.52 -14.18
N PHE A 199 -12.23 9.44 -12.88
CA PHE A 199 -13.22 9.62 -11.83
C PHE A 199 -13.81 11.04 -11.84
N VAL A 200 -12.98 12.07 -11.97
CA VAL A 200 -13.43 13.47 -11.94
C VAL A 200 -14.28 13.85 -13.16
N LYS A 201 -14.13 13.20 -14.31
CA LYS A 201 -15.06 13.40 -15.44
C LYS A 201 -16.50 13.17 -15.03
N GLY A 202 -16.74 12.11 -14.23
CA GLY A 202 -18.06 11.83 -13.70
C GLY A 202 -18.55 12.84 -12.65
N LEU A 203 -17.63 13.49 -11.91
CA LEU A 203 -17.98 14.60 -11.01
C LEU A 203 -18.39 15.87 -11.79
N GLU A 204 -17.60 16.23 -12.80
CA GLU A 204 -17.82 17.42 -13.62
C GLU A 204 -19.19 17.44 -14.28
N GLU A 205 -19.69 16.29 -14.72
CA GLU A 205 -21.04 16.15 -15.28
C GLU A 205 -22.16 16.53 -14.30
N THR A 206 -21.88 16.53 -12.99
CA THR A 206 -22.84 16.89 -11.94
C THR A 206 -22.67 18.32 -11.42
N GLY A 207 -21.71 19.09 -11.96
CA GLY A 207 -21.40 20.46 -11.55
C GLY A 207 -20.56 20.58 -10.28
N ILE A 208 -20.04 19.48 -9.72
CA ILE A 208 -19.13 19.50 -8.57
C ILE A 208 -17.75 19.97 -9.03
N THR A 209 -17.20 20.96 -8.34
CA THR A 209 -15.83 21.41 -8.55
C THR A 209 -14.85 20.56 -7.77
N TRP A 210 -13.57 20.56 -8.17
CA TRP A 210 -12.53 19.78 -7.49
C TRP A 210 -11.17 20.44 -7.62
N GLU A 211 -10.27 20.08 -6.70
CA GLU A 211 -8.85 20.39 -6.77
C GLU A 211 -8.01 19.13 -6.47
N LEU A 212 -6.77 19.06 -6.98
CA LEU A 212 -5.90 17.90 -6.89
C LEU A 212 -4.53 18.29 -6.34
N HIS A 213 -4.09 17.58 -5.29
CA HIS A 213 -2.76 17.69 -4.71
C HIS A 213 -1.99 16.37 -4.84
N ASN A 214 -0.77 16.42 -5.37
CA ASN A 214 0.06 15.23 -5.59
C ASN A 214 1.14 15.08 -4.51
N LEU A 215 1.01 14.12 -3.62
CA LEU A 215 1.97 13.91 -2.53
C LEU A 215 3.37 13.49 -3.00
N SER A 216 3.52 12.99 -4.24
CA SER A 216 4.82 12.73 -4.85
C SER A 216 5.65 14.00 -5.06
N ASN A 217 5.02 15.17 -5.03
CA ASN A 217 5.65 16.48 -5.01
C ASN A 217 5.57 17.08 -3.59
N ARG A 218 6.67 17.03 -2.85
CA ARG A 218 6.69 17.56 -1.48
C ARG A 218 6.38 19.06 -1.37
N LYS A 219 6.55 19.82 -2.45
CA LYS A 219 6.20 21.25 -2.49
C LYS A 219 4.68 21.49 -2.41
N GLU A 220 3.87 20.47 -2.72
CA GLU A 220 2.41 20.55 -2.62
C GLU A 220 1.88 20.16 -1.22
N TRP A 221 2.73 19.66 -0.31
CA TRP A 221 2.27 19.14 0.98
C TRP A 221 1.62 20.20 1.87
N ASP A 222 2.14 21.43 1.86
CA ASP A 222 1.54 22.52 2.66
C ASP A 222 0.17 22.90 2.10
N ALA A 223 0.05 23.05 0.78
CA ALA A 223 -1.24 23.29 0.13
C ALA A 223 -2.23 22.14 0.33
N ALA A 224 -1.77 20.89 0.22
CA ALA A 224 -2.60 19.71 0.48
C ALA A 224 -3.09 19.64 1.93
N ARG A 225 -2.25 20.06 2.90
CA ARG A 225 -2.61 20.13 4.33
C ARG A 225 -3.65 21.22 4.57
N GLU A 226 -3.45 22.41 3.98
CA GLU A 226 -4.41 23.52 4.07
C GLU A 226 -5.75 23.12 3.48
N ALA A 227 -5.77 22.56 2.26
CA ALA A 227 -6.98 22.07 1.62
C ALA A 227 -7.67 20.99 2.46
N PHE A 228 -6.91 20.04 3.03
CA PHE A 228 -7.44 19.03 3.94
C PHE A 228 -8.15 19.68 5.14
N LEU A 229 -7.61 20.75 5.71
CA LEU A 229 -8.14 21.39 6.94
C LEU A 229 -9.34 22.30 6.70
N THR A 230 -9.45 22.88 5.51
CA THR A 230 -10.43 23.92 5.21
C THR A 230 -11.67 23.43 4.44
N HIS A 231 -11.63 22.24 3.88
CA HIS A 231 -12.74 21.69 3.09
C HIS A 231 -13.46 20.53 3.79
N GLU A 232 -14.72 20.35 3.48
CA GLU A 232 -15.63 19.38 4.10
C GLU A 232 -15.52 17.98 3.46
N HIS A 233 -15.25 17.89 2.16
CA HIS A 233 -15.18 16.62 1.42
C HIS A 233 -13.78 16.37 0.87
N ILE A 234 -13.17 15.28 1.32
CA ILE A 234 -11.82 14.89 0.95
C ILE A 234 -11.85 13.46 0.39
N LEU A 235 -11.19 13.25 -0.75
CA LEU A 235 -10.93 11.95 -1.33
C LEU A 235 -9.42 11.70 -1.39
N ILE A 236 -8.94 10.66 -0.73
CA ILE A 236 -7.55 10.25 -0.88
C ILE A 236 -7.49 9.02 -1.78
N ALA A 237 -6.79 9.15 -2.92
CA ALA A 237 -6.61 8.07 -3.89
C ALA A 237 -5.17 7.56 -3.86
N PHE A 238 -4.96 6.24 -3.74
CA PHE A 238 -3.61 5.68 -3.64
C PHE A 238 -3.53 4.20 -4.04
N PRO A 239 -2.33 3.71 -4.43
CA PRO A 239 -2.10 2.30 -4.69
C PRO A 239 -1.83 1.53 -3.39
N LEU A 240 -2.26 0.27 -3.32
CA LEU A 240 -1.89 -0.65 -2.25
C LEU A 240 -0.39 -0.99 -2.34
N TYR A 241 0.35 -0.81 -1.24
CA TYR A 241 1.75 -1.21 -1.10
C TYR A 241 1.93 -2.12 0.11
N VAL A 242 2.48 -3.30 -0.11
CA VAL A 242 2.76 -4.28 0.97
C VAL A 242 1.61 -4.32 1.97
N GLU A 243 0.44 -4.75 1.48
CA GLU A 243 -0.83 -4.93 2.21
C GLU A 243 -1.50 -3.65 2.75
N CYS A 244 -0.87 -2.46 2.70
CA CYS A 244 -1.44 -1.26 3.31
C CYS A 244 -1.10 0.04 2.56
N ILE A 245 -1.33 1.17 3.24
CA ILE A 245 -1.06 2.53 2.79
C ILE A 245 0.45 2.70 2.47
N PRO A 246 0.84 3.35 1.37
CA PRO A 246 2.24 3.67 1.09
C PRO A 246 2.88 4.52 2.19
N SER A 247 4.14 4.23 2.52
CA SER A 247 4.87 4.93 3.58
C SER A 247 4.95 6.45 3.41
N MET A 248 5.04 6.95 2.18
CA MET A 248 5.04 8.39 1.91
C MET A 248 3.70 9.03 2.28
N MET A 249 2.58 8.35 2.00
CA MET A 249 1.26 8.82 2.39
C MET A 249 1.09 8.77 3.92
N LEU A 250 1.58 7.72 4.60
CA LEU A 250 1.58 7.68 6.07
C LEU A 250 2.39 8.83 6.69
N GLU A 251 3.53 9.18 6.09
CA GLU A 251 4.31 10.35 6.53
C GLU A 251 3.50 11.64 6.40
N PHE A 252 2.83 11.87 5.27
CA PHE A 252 1.95 13.02 5.09
C PHE A 252 0.80 13.04 6.09
N LEU A 253 0.07 11.93 6.23
CA LEU A 253 -1.04 11.80 7.19
C LEU A 253 -0.57 12.08 8.62
N GLY A 254 0.64 11.66 8.98
CA GLY A 254 1.27 11.94 10.27
C GLY A 254 1.52 13.43 10.54
N THR A 255 1.49 14.29 9.51
CA THR A 255 1.61 15.75 9.67
C THR A 255 0.27 16.45 9.85
N LEU A 256 -0.85 15.74 9.66
CA LEU A 256 -2.18 16.30 9.86
C LEU A 256 -2.54 16.33 11.35
N PRO A 257 -3.25 17.35 11.82
CA PRO A 257 -3.74 17.40 13.19
C PRO A 257 -4.89 16.39 13.40
N SER A 258 -5.07 15.96 14.63
CA SER A 258 -6.15 15.05 15.04
C SER A 258 -7.50 15.75 15.21
N GLU A 259 -7.52 17.07 15.23
CA GLU A 259 -8.74 17.86 15.47
C GLU A 259 -8.99 18.81 14.30
N ARG A 260 -10.26 18.99 13.99
CA ARG A 260 -10.75 19.92 12.95
C ARG A 260 -11.75 20.89 13.55
N LYS A 261 -11.77 22.12 13.01
CA LYS A 261 -12.71 23.16 13.44
C LYS A 261 -14.11 22.99 12.83
N GLN A 262 -14.22 22.27 11.70
CA GLN A 262 -15.48 22.05 11.01
C GLN A 262 -15.64 20.58 10.60
N PRO A 263 -16.89 20.08 10.49
CA PRO A 263 -17.15 18.72 10.01
C PRO A 263 -16.49 18.45 8.68
N ALA A 264 -15.95 17.24 8.51
CA ALA A 264 -15.42 16.79 7.23
C ALA A 264 -15.63 15.30 7.05
N GLN A 265 -15.74 14.89 5.79
CA GLN A 265 -15.80 13.50 5.39
C GLN A 265 -14.55 13.12 4.61
N LEU A 266 -13.94 12.02 4.99
CA LEU A 266 -12.78 11.45 4.32
C LEU A 266 -13.18 10.14 3.64
N SER A 267 -13.10 10.13 2.31
CA SER A 267 -13.34 8.95 1.48
C SER A 267 -12.04 8.47 0.84
N PHE A 268 -12.00 7.21 0.41
CA PHE A 268 -10.80 6.64 -0.18
C PHE A 268 -11.07 5.98 -1.52
N LEU A 269 -10.08 6.05 -2.42
CA LEU A 269 -9.98 5.28 -3.64
C LEU A 269 -8.71 4.44 -3.59
N LEU A 270 -8.86 3.15 -3.37
CA LEU A 270 -7.79 2.19 -3.19
C LEU A 270 -7.69 1.27 -4.40
N HIS A 271 -6.52 1.18 -5.01
CA HIS A 271 -6.32 0.29 -6.14
C HIS A 271 -5.01 -0.51 -6.03
N GLY A 272 -4.90 -1.61 -6.78
CA GLY A 272 -3.71 -2.46 -6.77
C GLY A 272 -3.52 -3.25 -8.05
N GLY A 273 -2.40 -3.97 -8.11
CA GLY A 273 -2.03 -4.76 -9.28
C GLY A 273 -2.79 -6.06 -9.43
N MET A 274 -3.07 -6.73 -8.33
CA MET A 274 -3.85 -7.98 -8.29
C MET A 274 -5.34 -7.70 -8.38
N ASP A 275 -6.10 -8.65 -8.96
CA ASP A 275 -7.53 -8.45 -9.23
C ASP A 275 -8.43 -8.82 -8.04
N GLU A 276 -7.95 -9.65 -7.12
CA GLU A 276 -8.75 -10.22 -6.03
C GLU A 276 -9.01 -9.20 -4.91
N GLY A 277 -10.28 -9.02 -4.54
CA GLY A 277 -10.74 -8.03 -3.55
C GLY A 277 -10.13 -8.23 -2.17
N ASN A 278 -9.90 -9.49 -1.76
CA ASN A 278 -9.29 -9.81 -0.47
C ASN A 278 -7.91 -9.17 -0.26
N GLU A 279 -7.15 -8.89 -1.34
CA GLU A 279 -5.85 -8.21 -1.25
C GLU A 279 -5.95 -6.84 -0.57
N PHE A 280 -7.11 -6.21 -0.62
CA PHE A 280 -7.34 -4.86 -0.12
C PHE A 280 -7.96 -4.83 1.28
N ARG A 281 -8.49 -5.96 1.78
CA ARG A 281 -9.33 -5.96 2.99
C ARG A 281 -8.59 -5.59 4.26
N PHE A 282 -7.30 -5.91 4.36
CA PHE A 282 -6.49 -5.42 5.47
C PHE A 282 -6.40 -3.90 5.48
N CYS A 283 -6.01 -3.30 4.34
CA CYS A 283 -5.90 -1.85 4.22
C CYS A 283 -7.26 -1.17 4.45
N GLU A 284 -8.36 -1.70 3.91
CA GLU A 284 -9.70 -1.18 4.12
C GLU A 284 -10.08 -1.09 5.60
N ARG A 285 -9.73 -2.10 6.42
CA ARG A 285 -9.97 -2.06 7.88
C ARG A 285 -9.22 -0.92 8.56
N ILE A 286 -7.97 -0.66 8.16
CA ILE A 286 -7.20 0.50 8.65
C ILE A 286 -7.88 1.80 8.22
N LEU A 287 -8.35 1.89 6.97
CA LEU A 287 -9.02 3.08 6.43
C LEU A 287 -10.36 3.38 7.11
N GLN A 288 -11.05 2.39 7.63
CA GLN A 288 -12.30 2.58 8.39
C GLN A 288 -12.09 3.36 9.69
N GLY A 289 -10.98 3.15 10.39
CA GLY A 289 -10.66 3.83 11.65
C GLY A 289 -9.82 5.11 11.49
N LEU A 290 -9.19 5.31 10.33
CA LEU A 290 -8.29 6.43 10.09
C LEU A 290 -8.99 7.81 10.12
N PRO A 291 -10.17 8.01 9.49
CA PRO A 291 -10.83 9.31 9.46
C PRO A 291 -11.13 9.86 10.85
N GLU A 292 -11.61 9.02 11.77
CA GLU A 292 -11.90 9.43 13.15
C GLU A 292 -10.66 10.00 13.85
N GLN A 293 -9.49 9.40 13.64
CA GLN A 293 -8.22 9.87 14.21
C GLN A 293 -7.74 11.20 13.61
N LEU A 294 -8.33 11.62 12.48
CA LEU A 294 -8.08 12.89 11.80
C LEU A 294 -9.26 13.88 11.94
N GLY A 295 -10.20 13.60 12.85
CA GLY A 295 -11.38 14.45 13.07
C GLY A 295 -12.37 14.48 11.91
N CYS A 296 -12.39 13.41 11.09
CA CYS A 296 -13.29 13.27 9.93
C CYS A 296 -14.26 12.12 10.12
N SER A 297 -15.44 12.19 9.47
CA SER A 297 -16.30 11.04 9.27
C SER A 297 -15.76 10.15 8.14
N TYR A 298 -16.02 8.86 8.20
CA TYR A 298 -15.65 7.93 7.14
C TYR A 298 -16.68 7.95 6.01
N GLY A 299 -16.26 8.24 4.78
CA GLY A 299 -17.10 8.29 3.57
C GLY A 299 -17.02 7.04 2.68
N GLY A 300 -16.44 5.94 3.21
CA GLY A 300 -16.30 4.70 2.48
C GLY A 300 -15.03 4.61 1.63
N THR A 301 -14.77 3.41 1.11
CA THR A 301 -13.61 3.12 0.27
C THR A 301 -14.05 2.47 -1.05
N LEU A 302 -13.72 3.10 -2.17
CA LEU A 302 -13.82 2.49 -3.49
C LEU A 302 -12.58 1.64 -3.76
N ILE A 303 -12.76 0.35 -3.99
CA ILE A 303 -11.67 -0.61 -4.18
C ILE A 303 -11.69 -1.17 -5.60
N LYS A 304 -10.51 -1.25 -6.24
CA LYS A 304 -10.37 -1.93 -7.53
C LYS A 304 -8.98 -2.52 -7.73
N GLY A 305 -8.92 -3.80 -8.05
CA GLY A 305 -7.72 -4.49 -8.52
C GLY A 305 -7.43 -4.28 -10.02
N GLY A 306 -6.41 -4.97 -10.53
CA GLY A 306 -6.08 -5.01 -11.96
C GLY A 306 -5.48 -3.73 -12.56
N SER A 307 -5.07 -2.77 -11.73
CA SER A 307 -4.60 -1.46 -12.20
C SER A 307 -3.21 -1.48 -12.85
N PHE A 308 -2.46 -2.58 -12.75
CA PHE A 308 -1.11 -2.68 -13.34
C PHE A 308 -1.14 -2.50 -14.86
N GLY A 309 -2.21 -2.98 -15.52
CA GLY A 309 -2.43 -2.84 -16.95
C GLY A 309 -2.48 -1.39 -17.47
N ILE A 310 -2.85 -0.43 -16.62
CA ILE A 310 -2.87 1.00 -16.96
C ILE A 310 -1.48 1.48 -17.43
N ARG A 311 -0.41 0.90 -16.91
CA ARG A 311 0.95 1.27 -17.26
C ARG A 311 1.53 0.48 -18.43
N THR A 312 1.18 -0.79 -18.55
CA THR A 312 1.87 -1.76 -19.40
C THR A 312 1.16 -2.07 -20.70
N ARG A 313 -0.06 -1.56 -20.87
CA ARG A 313 -0.87 -1.81 -22.07
C ARG A 313 -0.92 -0.59 -22.99
N GLU A 314 -1.36 -0.82 -24.21
CA GLU A 314 -1.63 0.21 -25.21
C GLU A 314 -2.75 1.16 -24.76
N ASP A 315 -2.79 2.38 -25.31
CA ASP A 315 -3.68 3.43 -24.84
C ASP A 315 -5.19 3.06 -24.92
N ALA A 316 -5.60 2.33 -25.96
CA ALA A 316 -6.98 1.83 -26.09
C ALA A 316 -7.37 0.87 -24.95
N VAL A 317 -6.43 0.02 -24.49
CA VAL A 317 -6.66 -0.89 -23.35
C VAL A 317 -6.65 -0.12 -22.04
N LYS A 318 -5.72 0.84 -21.88
CA LYS A 318 -5.67 1.73 -20.70
C LYS A 318 -6.99 2.45 -20.51
N ALA A 319 -7.52 3.04 -21.60
CA ALA A 319 -8.81 3.74 -21.60
C ALA A 319 -9.94 2.83 -21.08
N LYS A 320 -9.98 1.56 -21.50
CA LYS A 320 -10.99 0.59 -21.04
C LYS A 320 -10.85 0.26 -19.54
N ILE A 321 -9.60 0.25 -19.02
CA ILE A 321 -9.36 -0.03 -17.59
C ILE A 321 -9.82 1.13 -16.71
N VAL A 322 -9.63 2.38 -17.17
CA VAL A 322 -9.98 3.55 -16.36
C VAL A 322 -11.42 4.04 -16.57
N ALA A 323 -12.05 3.79 -17.71
CA ALA A 323 -13.41 4.23 -18.04
C ALA A 323 -14.47 3.91 -16.94
N PRO A 324 -14.45 2.74 -16.29
CA PRO A 324 -15.44 2.45 -15.24
C PRO A 324 -15.40 3.39 -14.03
N TYR A 325 -14.26 4.07 -13.79
CA TYR A 325 -14.15 5.04 -12.69
C TYR A 325 -14.96 6.32 -12.92
N GLU A 326 -15.20 6.70 -14.17
CA GLU A 326 -16.07 7.83 -14.52
C GLU A 326 -17.50 7.60 -14.01
N LYS A 327 -18.06 6.39 -14.24
CA LYS A 327 -19.35 6.01 -13.66
C LYS A 327 -19.35 6.10 -12.14
N MET A 328 -18.26 5.65 -11.50
CA MET A 328 -18.15 5.73 -10.03
C MET A 328 -18.06 7.17 -9.54
N GLY A 329 -17.45 8.08 -10.32
CA GLY A 329 -17.44 9.51 -10.03
C GLY A 329 -18.84 10.12 -10.01
N ARG A 330 -19.66 9.83 -11.04
CA ARG A 330 -21.08 10.25 -11.07
C ARG A 330 -21.87 9.73 -9.85
N MET A 331 -21.68 8.46 -9.53
CA MET A 331 -22.40 7.85 -8.40
C MET A 331 -21.96 8.43 -7.07
N PHE A 332 -20.68 8.68 -6.88
CA PHE A 332 -20.14 9.35 -5.70
C PHE A 332 -20.69 10.78 -5.57
N ALA A 333 -20.76 11.52 -6.66
CA ALA A 333 -21.36 12.87 -6.68
C ALA A 333 -22.81 12.87 -6.19
N GLN A 334 -23.58 11.86 -6.57
CA GLN A 334 -24.99 11.72 -6.19
C GLN A 334 -25.18 11.24 -4.75
N SER A 335 -24.35 10.30 -4.29
CA SER A 335 -24.50 9.66 -2.97
C SER A 335 -23.75 10.38 -1.85
N GLY A 336 -22.73 11.16 -2.19
CA GLY A 336 -21.82 11.78 -1.22
C GLY A 336 -20.80 10.84 -0.58
N ASN A 337 -20.84 9.54 -0.89
CA ASN A 337 -20.00 8.53 -0.23
C ASN A 337 -19.91 7.24 -1.08
N PHE A 338 -19.11 6.25 -0.61
CA PHE A 338 -18.99 4.95 -1.25
C PHE A 338 -19.79 3.82 -0.55
N PHE A 339 -20.75 4.14 0.33
CA PHE A 339 -21.63 3.14 0.94
C PHE A 339 -22.78 2.73 0.00
N ILE A 340 -22.47 2.54 -1.26
CA ILE A 340 -23.40 2.17 -2.32
C ILE A 340 -23.12 0.74 -2.81
N PRO A 341 -24.15 -0.02 -3.21
CA PRO A 341 -24.00 -1.39 -3.71
C PRO A 341 -23.04 -1.50 -4.90
N GLU A 342 -23.00 -0.47 -5.73
CA GLU A 342 -22.16 -0.38 -6.92
C GLU A 342 -20.67 -0.36 -6.57
N ALA A 343 -20.28 0.33 -5.49
CA ALA A 343 -18.89 0.34 -5.02
C ALA A 343 -18.44 -1.07 -4.61
N LYS A 344 -19.32 -1.85 -3.96
CA LYS A 344 -19.04 -3.26 -3.62
C LYS A 344 -18.91 -4.13 -4.87
N LYS A 345 -19.80 -3.97 -5.85
CA LYS A 345 -19.73 -4.68 -7.15
C LYS A 345 -18.49 -4.31 -7.94
N PHE A 346 -18.06 -3.04 -7.84
CA PHE A 346 -16.89 -2.53 -8.53
C PHE A 346 -15.59 -3.22 -8.12
N THR A 347 -15.44 -3.61 -6.88
CA THR A 347 -14.29 -4.34 -6.36
C THR A 347 -14.00 -5.62 -7.16
N GLY A 348 -15.05 -6.36 -7.55
CA GLY A 348 -14.92 -7.67 -8.20
C GLY A 348 -14.92 -8.83 -7.19
N PRO A 349 -14.45 -10.02 -7.57
CA PRO A 349 -14.46 -11.19 -6.70
C PRO A 349 -13.44 -11.05 -5.57
N GLU A 350 -13.81 -11.51 -4.37
CA GLU A 350 -12.86 -11.56 -3.22
C GLU A 350 -11.71 -12.53 -3.50
N GLN A 351 -12.02 -13.64 -4.12
CA GLN A 351 -11.07 -14.67 -4.55
C GLN A 351 -11.58 -15.30 -5.85
N TYR A 352 -10.71 -15.63 -6.75
CA TYR A 352 -11.09 -16.39 -7.93
C TYR A 352 -11.54 -17.81 -7.54
N PRO A 353 -12.72 -18.28 -8.02
CA PRO A 353 -13.16 -19.67 -7.85
C PRO A 353 -12.11 -20.65 -8.37
N TRP A 354 -12.05 -21.85 -7.76
CA TRP A 354 -11.06 -22.87 -8.11
C TRP A 354 -10.98 -23.17 -9.62
N LEU A 355 -12.12 -23.31 -10.28
CA LEU A 355 -12.18 -23.56 -11.73
C LEU A 355 -11.57 -22.41 -12.54
N VAL A 356 -11.85 -21.16 -12.16
CA VAL A 356 -11.28 -19.97 -12.80
C VAL A 356 -9.77 -19.94 -12.61
N ARG A 357 -9.28 -20.19 -11.39
CA ARG A 357 -7.83 -20.27 -11.12
C ARG A 357 -7.14 -21.32 -11.99
N LYS A 358 -7.73 -22.53 -12.10
CA LYS A 358 -7.20 -23.60 -12.94
C LYS A 358 -7.17 -23.19 -14.42
N MET A 359 -8.26 -22.61 -14.91
CA MET A 359 -8.36 -22.11 -16.29
C MET A 359 -7.32 -21.01 -16.56
N VAL A 360 -7.22 -20.02 -15.68
CA VAL A 360 -6.25 -18.91 -15.81
C VAL A 360 -4.81 -19.45 -15.79
N SER A 361 -4.51 -20.38 -14.87
CA SER A 361 -3.17 -21.01 -14.81
C SER A 361 -2.79 -21.72 -16.09
N LEU A 362 -3.71 -22.50 -16.67
CA LEU A 362 -3.42 -23.33 -17.84
C LEU A 362 -3.39 -22.52 -19.14
N LEU A 363 -4.34 -21.59 -19.32
CA LEU A 363 -4.58 -20.95 -20.61
C LEU A 363 -3.94 -19.56 -20.73
N PHE A 364 -3.89 -18.81 -19.62
CA PHE A 364 -3.54 -17.39 -19.66
C PHE A 364 -2.23 -17.03 -18.96
N MET A 365 -1.82 -17.74 -17.92
CA MET A 365 -0.69 -17.36 -17.09
C MET A 365 0.63 -17.26 -17.87
N LYS A 366 0.89 -18.20 -18.80
CA LYS A 366 2.07 -18.13 -19.66
C LYS A 366 2.07 -16.87 -20.52
N LYS A 367 0.92 -16.53 -21.13
CA LYS A 367 0.76 -15.33 -21.96
C LYS A 367 0.93 -14.05 -21.16
N VAL A 368 0.38 -13.99 -19.94
CA VAL A 368 0.52 -12.83 -19.04
C VAL A 368 1.98 -12.62 -18.66
N ASN A 369 2.67 -13.67 -18.22
CA ASN A 369 4.09 -13.59 -17.84
C ASN A 369 4.98 -13.25 -19.04
N LYS A 370 4.71 -13.82 -20.22
CA LYS A 370 5.38 -13.43 -21.46
C LYS A 370 5.18 -11.94 -21.79
N GLY A 371 3.98 -11.41 -21.58
CA GLY A 371 3.70 -9.99 -21.76
C GLY A 371 4.55 -9.10 -20.82
N PHE A 372 4.85 -9.54 -19.60
CA PHE A 372 5.77 -8.82 -18.70
C PHE A 372 7.21 -8.86 -19.19
N GLU A 373 7.68 -10.01 -19.70
CA GLU A 373 9.01 -10.13 -20.31
C GLU A 373 9.16 -9.21 -21.53
N ASP A 374 8.17 -9.21 -22.43
CA ASP A 374 8.19 -8.39 -23.64
C ASP A 374 8.15 -6.89 -23.29
N PHE A 375 7.34 -6.51 -22.30
CA PHE A 375 7.34 -5.13 -21.77
C PHE A 375 8.70 -4.76 -21.14
N ALA A 376 9.31 -5.64 -20.38
CA ALA A 376 10.61 -5.41 -19.79
C ALA A 376 11.70 -5.23 -20.88
N LYS A 377 11.67 -6.04 -21.93
CA LYS A 377 12.56 -5.88 -23.10
C LYS A 377 12.38 -4.55 -23.79
N SER A 378 11.14 -4.10 -23.99
CA SER A 378 10.86 -2.77 -24.56
C SER A 378 11.37 -1.62 -23.67
N TRP A 379 11.57 -1.88 -22.37
CA TRP A 379 12.19 -0.95 -21.42
C TRP A 379 13.72 -1.02 -21.37
N GLY A 380 14.33 -1.87 -22.21
CA GLY A 380 15.77 -2.08 -22.26
C GLY A 380 16.29 -3.05 -21.20
N CYS A 381 15.46 -3.94 -20.68
CA CYS A 381 15.91 -5.05 -19.83
C CYS A 381 16.61 -6.10 -20.68
N THR A 382 17.86 -6.42 -20.31
CA THR A 382 18.69 -7.42 -21.00
C THR A 382 18.84 -8.71 -20.21
N ARG A 383 18.27 -8.78 -19.00
CA ARG A 383 18.39 -9.89 -18.05
C ARG A 383 17.04 -10.59 -17.86
N PRO A 384 17.02 -11.89 -17.52
CA PRO A 384 15.79 -12.58 -17.12
C PRO A 384 15.11 -11.88 -15.93
N LEU A 385 13.78 -11.88 -15.89
CA LEU A 385 13.04 -11.25 -14.77
C LEU A 385 13.30 -11.95 -13.43
N GLU A 386 13.67 -13.21 -13.46
CA GLU A 386 13.99 -14.05 -12.29
C GLU A 386 15.43 -13.91 -11.81
N ASP A 387 16.26 -13.12 -12.51
CA ASP A 387 17.69 -13.03 -12.25
C ASP A 387 17.98 -12.66 -10.76
N LYS A 388 18.92 -13.40 -10.14
CA LYS A 388 19.32 -13.30 -8.75
C LYS A 388 20.60 -12.48 -8.61
N THR A 389 20.47 -11.19 -8.62
CA THR A 389 21.61 -10.24 -8.69
C THR A 389 22.56 -10.30 -7.49
N TYR A 390 22.09 -10.67 -6.32
CA TYR A 390 22.85 -10.66 -5.06
C TYR A 390 23.19 -12.07 -4.55
N CYS A 391 23.11 -13.08 -5.39
CA CYS A 391 23.57 -14.45 -5.10
C CYS A 391 24.97 -14.69 -5.67
#